data_650a64c8d82fde1cca5bb944e7d4d323
#
_entry.id   650a64c8d82fde1cca5bb944e7d4d323
#
_cell.length_a   1.000
_cell.length_b   1.000
_cell.length_c   1.000
_cell.angle_alpha   90.00
_cell.angle_beta   90.00
_cell.angle_gamma   90.00
#
_symmetry.space_group_name_H-M   'P 1'
#
loop_
_entity.id
_entity.type
_entity.pdbx_description
1 polymer ?
#
loop_
_entity_poly.entity_id
_entity_poly.type
_entity_poly.pdbx_seq_one_letter_code
_entity_poly.pdbx_strand_id
1 'polypeptide(L)'
;MVKGRMMKTETFLKTGEFARLCHTTKETLFHYDREGILRPRYVSENGYRRYGVEQYFDFDLITLLKETGSSLGEIKSYRDACDPHAYLRLL
;
A
#
# COMPACT_ATOMS: atom_id res chain seq x y z
N MET A 1 -27.63 12.03 -1.82
CA MET A 1 -27.06 11.79 -1.68
C MET A 1 -26.42 11.28 -1.94
N VAL A 2 -26.10 11.12 -2.05
CA VAL A 2 -25.37 10.61 -2.12
C VAL A 2 -24.66 10.71 -2.67
N LYS A 3 -24.63 11.16 -3.18
CA LYS A 3 -23.83 11.32 -3.71
C LYS A 3 -22.72 11.42 -3.42
N GLY A 4 -22.55 11.97 -3.32
CA GLY A 4 -21.27 12.19 -3.04
C GLY A 4 -20.69 11.28 -2.15
N ARG A 5 -21.29 10.44 -1.72
CA ARG A 5 -20.76 9.52 -0.87
C ARG A 5 -19.55 8.99 -1.35
N MET A 6 -19.35 8.93 -2.56
CA MET A 6 -18.16 8.44 -3.05
C MET A 6 -16.99 9.03 -2.47
N MET A 7 -17.03 10.23 -2.12
CA MET A 7 -15.90 10.83 -1.59
C MET A 7 -15.44 10.23 -0.36
N LYS A 8 -16.27 9.56 0.33
CA LYS A 8 -15.82 8.96 1.50
C LYS A 8 -14.82 7.94 1.29
N THR A 9 -14.81 7.32 0.16
CA THR A 9 -13.84 6.28 -0.10
C THR A 9 -12.49 6.89 -0.38
N GLU A 10 -12.40 8.20 -0.42
CA GLU A 10 -11.13 8.85 -0.66
C GLU A 10 -10.43 9.25 0.61
N THR A 11 -10.71 8.58 1.70
CA THR A 11 -10.02 8.88 2.96
C THR A 11 -8.57 8.49 2.88
N PHE A 12 -7.71 9.43 3.25
CA PHE A 12 -6.29 9.18 3.25
C PHE A 12 -5.74 9.31 4.66
N LEU A 13 -4.76 8.48 4.98
CA LEU A 13 -4.18 8.43 6.30
C LEU A 13 -2.75 8.91 6.27
N LYS A 14 -2.33 9.54 7.36
CA LYS A 14 -0.94 9.94 7.51
C LYS A 14 -0.15 8.67 7.80
N THR A 15 1.16 8.73 7.62
CA THR A 15 2.01 7.56 7.83
C THR A 15 1.81 6.92 9.20
N GLY A 16 1.77 7.73 10.26
CA GLY A 16 1.59 7.18 11.59
C GLY A 16 0.23 6.53 11.78
N GLU A 17 -0.80 7.11 11.17
CA GLU A 17 -2.14 6.54 11.25
C GLU A 17 -2.21 5.21 10.52
N PHE A 18 -1.58 5.16 9.35
CA PHE A 18 -1.58 3.93 8.56
C PHE A 18 -0.73 2.86 9.27
N ALA A 19 0.38 3.28 9.91
CA ALA A 19 1.19 2.33 10.65
C ALA A 19 0.38 1.70 11.78
N ARG A 20 -0.43 2.50 12.47
CA ARG A 20 -1.26 1.95 13.54
C ARG A 20 -2.31 1.00 12.99
N LEU A 21 -2.90 1.35 11.86
CA LEU A 21 -3.89 0.48 11.25
C LEU A 21 -3.28 -0.87 10.89
N CYS A 22 -2.05 -0.86 10.39
CA CYS A 22 -1.39 -2.08 9.97
C CYS A 22 -0.60 -2.78 11.08
N HIS A 23 -0.64 -2.23 12.29
CA HIS A 23 0.09 -2.77 13.43
C HIS A 23 1.59 -2.85 13.13
N THR A 24 2.12 -1.79 12.57
CA THR A 24 3.54 -1.75 12.22
C THR A 24 4.11 -0.39 12.61
N THR A 25 5.32 -0.08 12.17
CA THR A 25 5.99 1.17 12.52
C THR A 25 6.15 2.03 11.29
N LYS A 26 6.39 3.33 11.51
CA LYS A 26 6.62 4.23 10.40
C LYS A 26 7.90 3.84 9.68
N GLU A 27 8.91 3.36 10.40
CA GLU A 27 10.16 2.95 9.80
C GLU A 27 9.96 1.84 8.78
N THR A 28 9.08 0.89 9.10
CA THR A 28 8.78 -0.19 8.18
C THR A 28 8.15 0.37 6.91
N LEU A 29 7.21 1.32 7.07
CA LEU A 29 6.55 1.91 5.91
C LEU A 29 7.52 2.72 5.06
N PHE A 30 8.46 3.44 5.69
CA PHE A 30 9.46 4.20 4.95
C PHE A 30 10.37 3.24 4.18
N HIS A 31 10.72 2.12 4.82
CA HIS A 31 11.58 1.14 4.18
C HIS A 31 10.87 0.55 2.96
N TYR A 32 9.60 0.20 3.11
CA TYR A 32 8.83 -0.37 2.00
C TYR A 32 8.68 0.63 0.86
N ASP A 33 8.55 1.92 1.18
CA ASP A 33 8.47 2.94 0.15
C ASP A 33 9.80 3.03 -0.60
N ARG A 34 10.93 3.06 0.13
CA ARG A 34 12.23 3.14 -0.51
C ARG A 34 12.49 1.96 -1.43
N GLU A 35 12.04 0.78 -1.00
CA GLU A 35 12.30 -0.43 -1.79
C GLU A 35 11.26 -0.65 -2.88
N GLY A 36 10.26 0.20 -2.95
CA GLY A 36 9.21 0.05 -3.96
C GLY A 36 8.24 -1.07 -3.68
N ILE A 37 8.20 -1.56 -2.42
CA ILE A 37 7.31 -2.65 -2.04
C ILE A 37 5.90 -2.12 -1.82
N LEU A 38 5.77 -1.01 -1.10
CA LEU A 38 4.48 -0.40 -0.84
C LEU A 38 4.67 1.10 -0.79
N ARG A 39 4.18 1.80 -1.79
CA ARG A 39 4.32 3.23 -1.86
C ARG A 39 3.03 3.91 -1.42
N PRO A 40 3.12 5.11 -0.84
CA PRO A 40 1.91 5.81 -0.43
C PRO A 40 1.10 6.16 -1.67
N ARG A 41 -0.21 6.35 -1.49
CA ARG A 41 -1.09 6.69 -2.57
C ARG A 41 -0.62 7.98 -3.23
N TYR A 42 -0.17 8.94 -2.44
CA TYR A 42 0.44 10.14 -2.99
C TYR A 42 1.24 10.84 -1.90
N VAL A 43 2.04 11.81 -2.30
CA VAL A 43 2.82 12.61 -1.37
C VAL A 43 2.35 14.05 -1.55
N SER A 44 1.98 14.70 -0.44
CA SER A 44 1.45 16.04 -0.51
C SER A 44 2.54 17.04 -0.90
N GLU A 45 2.13 18.27 -1.20
CA GLU A 45 3.08 19.29 -1.58
C GLU A 45 4.16 19.51 -0.54
N ASN A 46 3.83 19.30 0.73
CA ASN A 46 4.80 19.49 1.79
C ASN A 46 5.67 18.26 2.03
N GLY A 47 5.55 17.26 1.19
CA GLY A 47 6.38 16.08 1.33
C GLY A 47 5.83 15.03 2.28
N TYR A 48 4.60 15.17 2.74
CA TYR A 48 4.02 14.20 3.66
C TYR A 48 3.33 13.09 2.89
N ARG A 49 3.58 11.86 3.32
CA ARG A 49 2.99 10.69 2.67
C ARG A 49 1.54 10.52 3.09
N ARG A 50 0.71 10.11 2.13
CA ARG A 50 -0.69 9.86 2.39
C ARG A 50 -1.02 8.48 1.85
N TYR A 51 -1.59 7.63 2.71
CA TYR A 51 -1.91 6.26 2.35
C TYR A 51 -3.41 6.10 2.23
N GLY A 52 -3.88 5.36 1.24
CA GLY A 52 -5.30 5.05 1.14
C GLY A 52 -5.64 3.92 2.09
N VAL A 53 -6.84 3.95 2.64
CA VAL A 53 -7.26 2.90 3.56
C VAL A 53 -7.18 1.52 2.91
N GLU A 54 -7.49 1.45 1.62
CA GLU A 54 -7.45 0.17 0.93
C GLU A 54 -6.04 -0.42 0.83
N GLN A 55 -5.01 0.40 1.06
CA GLN A 55 -3.66 -0.13 1.03
C GLN A 55 -3.37 -1.04 2.22
N TYR A 56 -4.29 -1.09 3.17
CA TYR A 56 -4.18 -2.03 4.28
C TYR A 56 -4.13 -3.46 3.72
N PHE A 57 -4.91 -3.75 2.68
CA PHE A 57 -4.94 -5.09 2.11
C PHE A 57 -3.60 -5.41 1.43
N ASP A 58 -2.97 -4.40 0.84
CA ASP A 58 -1.67 -4.60 0.22
C ASP A 58 -0.64 -4.92 1.29
N PHE A 59 -0.69 -4.19 2.42
CA PHE A 59 0.25 -4.42 3.51
C PHE A 59 0.03 -5.82 4.10
N ASP A 60 -1.23 -6.23 4.22
CA ASP A 60 -1.56 -7.52 4.78
C ASP A 60 -1.00 -8.64 3.89
N LEU A 61 -1.11 -8.50 2.58
CA LEU A 61 -0.57 -9.47 1.64
C LEU A 61 0.95 -9.53 1.76
N ILE A 62 1.61 -8.38 1.87
CA ILE A 62 3.05 -8.35 2.02
C ILE A 62 3.47 -9.10 3.28
N THR A 63 2.74 -8.87 4.38
CA THR A 63 3.04 -9.53 5.64
C THR A 63 2.90 -11.05 5.48
N LEU A 64 1.85 -11.48 4.83
CA LEU A 64 1.61 -12.90 4.64
C LEU A 64 2.74 -13.53 3.81
N LEU A 65 3.16 -12.85 2.74
CA LEU A 65 4.23 -13.38 1.91
C LEU A 65 5.54 -13.44 2.67
N LYS A 66 5.82 -12.46 3.53
CA LYS A 66 7.02 -12.48 4.33
C LYS A 66 6.99 -13.65 5.31
N GLU A 67 5.83 -13.95 5.86
CA GLU A 67 5.70 -15.05 6.80
C GLU A 67 5.92 -16.40 6.14
N THR A 68 5.76 -16.47 4.82
CA THR A 68 6.00 -17.72 4.11
C THR A 68 7.46 -17.81 3.64
N GLY A 69 8.29 -16.86 4.06
CA GLY A 69 9.70 -16.93 3.73
C GLY A 69 10.13 -16.17 2.47
N SER A 70 9.24 -15.42 1.86
CA SER A 70 9.62 -14.70 0.65
C SER A 70 10.49 -13.50 1.02
N SER A 71 11.48 -13.21 0.19
CA SER A 71 12.31 -12.04 0.39
C SER A 71 11.56 -10.82 -0.10
N LEU A 72 11.99 -9.62 0.29
CA LEU A 72 11.33 -8.41 -0.16
C LEU A 72 11.44 -8.27 -1.68
N GLY A 73 12.55 -8.70 -2.26
CA GLY A 73 12.69 -8.66 -3.71
C GLY A 73 11.68 -9.56 -4.41
N GLU A 74 11.43 -10.73 -3.84
CA GLU A 74 10.45 -11.65 -4.42
C GLU A 74 9.05 -11.07 -4.28
N ILE A 75 8.76 -10.44 -3.14
CA ILE A 75 7.46 -9.84 -2.91
C ILE A 75 7.24 -8.71 -3.91
N LYS A 76 8.26 -7.89 -4.16
CA LYS A 76 8.13 -6.80 -5.10
C LYS A 76 7.85 -7.35 -6.49
N SER A 77 8.55 -8.41 -6.89
CA SER A 77 8.35 -9.01 -8.20
C SER A 77 6.93 -9.56 -8.32
N TYR A 78 6.43 -10.17 -7.27
CA TYR A 78 5.09 -10.72 -7.26
C TYR A 78 4.06 -9.60 -7.42
N ARG A 79 4.24 -8.50 -6.70
CA ARG A 79 3.31 -7.38 -6.81
C ARG A 79 3.32 -6.75 -8.18
N ASP A 80 4.51 -6.63 -8.78
CA ASP A 80 4.61 -6.07 -10.11
C ASP A 80 3.93 -6.99 -11.14
N ALA A 81 4.04 -8.28 -10.93
CA ALA A 81 3.44 -9.24 -11.85
C ALA A 81 1.92 -9.29 -11.70
N CYS A 82 1.41 -8.85 -10.55
CA CYS A 82 -0.02 -8.87 -10.30
C CYS A 82 -0.69 -7.54 -10.64
N ASP A 83 -0.04 -6.72 -11.44
CA ASP A 83 -0.59 -5.46 -11.86
C ASP A 83 -1.93 -5.74 -12.58
N PRO A 84 -3.03 -5.09 -12.20
CA PRO A 84 -4.32 -5.34 -12.79
C PRO A 84 -4.34 -5.18 -14.30
N HIS A 85 -3.56 -4.24 -14.83
CA HIS A 85 -3.55 -4.04 -16.27
C HIS A 85 -2.87 -5.23 -16.96
N ALA A 86 -1.83 -5.78 -16.35
CA ALA A 86 -1.16 -6.91 -16.93
C ALA A 86 -2.08 -8.12 -16.89
N TYR A 87 -2.86 -8.24 -15.82
CA TYR A 87 -3.76 -9.36 -15.68
C TYR A 87 -4.83 -9.29 -16.79
N LEU A 88 -5.37 -8.11 -17.03
CA LEU A 88 -6.37 -7.96 -18.07
C LEU A 88 -5.82 -8.27 -19.44
N ARG A 89 -4.55 -8.01 -19.67
CA ARG A 89 -3.97 -8.31 -20.96
C ARG A 89 -3.84 -9.80 -21.19
N LEU A 90 -3.85 -10.59 -20.12
CA LEU A 90 -3.72 -12.01 -20.25
C LEU A 90 -5.06 -12.64 -20.57
N LEU A 91 -6.13 -11.93 -20.35
CA LEU A 91 -7.44 -12.44 -20.63
C LEU A 91 -7.74 -12.34 -22.11
#